data_f1be625eac4725434c60ade3d95e5e0f
#
_entry.id   f1be625eac4725434c60ade3d95e5e0f
#
_cell.length_a   1.000
_cell.length_b   1.000
_cell.length_c   1.000
_cell.angle_alpha   90.00
_cell.angle_beta   90.00
_cell.angle_gamma   90.00
#
_symmetry.space_group_name_H-M   'P 1'
#
loop_
_entity.id
_entity.type
_entity.pdbx_description
1 polymer ?
#
loop_
_entity_poly.entity_id
_entity_poly.type
_entity_poly.pdbx_seq_one_letter_code
_entity_poly.pdbx_strand_id
1 'polypeptide(L)'
;MEDNRSKISIYTNTQRKIATVLYILVIIAALVTIGGAIYTIADLIMATGKMELFQTLNFGYQIAIIGGLLAGLFFLLIFFYGLYKKGSILILNNIFKKKIYNDKYKGRLTVKLAAGALMFSIFAIIIGMMFAVFWDLTMRPAGGEGTLSTAFENFSQGQVVLTIGIGLFIIIGLIFALNYMWYNGYYMILKMITDLED
;
A
#
# COMPACT_ATOMS: atom_id res chain seq x y z
N MET A 1 -7.58 26.21 9.20
CA MET A 1 -8.22 25.64 7.98
C MET A 1 -7.84 26.38 6.70
N GLU A 2 -7.52 27.66 6.72
CA GLU A 2 -7.12 28.47 5.55
C GLU A 2 -5.78 28.03 4.90
N ASP A 3 -4.79 27.64 5.69
CA ASP A 3 -3.46 27.21 5.18
C ASP A 3 -3.52 25.97 4.26
N ASN A 4 -4.50 25.09 4.43
CA ASN A 4 -4.66 23.93 3.57
C ASN A 4 -5.34 24.25 2.22
N ARG A 5 -6.18 25.28 2.16
CA ARG A 5 -6.82 25.68 0.89
C ARG A 5 -5.86 26.38 -0.06
N SER A 6 -4.97 27.20 0.48
CA SER A 6 -3.93 27.88 -0.30
C SER A 6 -2.91 26.91 -0.91
N LYS A 7 -2.52 25.86 -0.17
CA LYS A 7 -1.62 24.79 -0.68
C LYS A 7 -2.23 23.94 -1.77
N ILE A 8 -3.55 23.73 -1.75
CA ILE A 8 -4.28 22.93 -2.75
C ILE A 8 -4.43 23.72 -4.07
N SER A 9 -4.45 25.04 -4.05
CA SER A 9 -4.63 25.88 -5.26
C SER A 9 -3.48 25.79 -6.26
N ILE A 10 -2.31 25.33 -5.82
CA ILE A 10 -1.07 25.21 -6.64
C ILE A 10 -1.15 24.02 -7.62
N TYR A 11 -2.01 23.03 -7.38
CA TYR A 11 -2.09 21.81 -8.17
C TYR A 11 -3.22 21.87 -9.21
N THR A 12 -2.99 21.21 -10.38
CA THR A 12 -4.00 21.13 -11.44
C THR A 12 -5.19 20.28 -11.01
N ASN A 13 -6.35 20.48 -11.68
CA ASN A 13 -7.55 19.68 -11.39
C ASN A 13 -7.34 18.18 -11.60
N THR A 14 -6.54 17.79 -12.61
CA THR A 14 -6.19 16.39 -12.87
C THR A 14 -5.36 15.79 -11.73
N GLN A 15 -4.36 16.52 -11.24
CA GLN A 15 -3.52 16.08 -10.12
C GLN A 15 -4.36 15.89 -8.83
N ARG A 16 -5.32 16.78 -8.59
CA ARG A 16 -6.24 16.66 -7.45
C ARG A 16 -7.13 15.43 -7.58
N LYS A 17 -7.68 15.16 -8.78
CA LYS A 17 -8.51 13.98 -9.03
C LYS A 17 -7.72 12.69 -8.79
N ILE A 18 -6.50 12.57 -9.32
CA ILE A 18 -5.62 11.42 -9.11
C ILE A 18 -5.35 11.21 -7.62
N ALA A 19 -4.97 12.26 -6.89
CA ALA A 19 -4.71 12.15 -5.46
C ALA A 19 -5.96 11.76 -4.66
N THR A 20 -7.14 12.27 -5.04
CA THR A 20 -8.41 11.92 -4.39
C THR A 20 -8.78 10.46 -4.64
N VAL A 21 -8.63 9.96 -5.87
CA VAL A 21 -8.91 8.56 -6.21
C VAL A 21 -7.97 7.63 -5.43
N LEU A 22 -6.67 7.90 -5.44
CA LEU A 22 -5.69 7.12 -4.66
C LEU A 22 -6.02 7.14 -3.17
N TYR A 23 -6.42 8.29 -2.65
CA TYR A 23 -6.83 8.42 -1.25
C TYR A 23 -8.07 7.59 -0.91
N ILE A 24 -9.10 7.60 -1.77
CA ILE A 24 -10.30 6.78 -1.59
C ILE A 24 -9.93 5.29 -1.60
N LEU A 25 -9.06 4.86 -2.52
CA LEU A 25 -8.58 3.48 -2.57
C LEU A 25 -7.87 3.07 -1.27
N VAL A 26 -7.03 3.95 -0.72
CA VAL A 26 -6.37 3.72 0.59
C VAL A 26 -7.40 3.55 1.71
N ILE A 27 -8.47 4.37 1.73
CA ILE A 27 -9.55 4.23 2.71
C ILE A 27 -10.25 2.88 2.57
N ILE A 28 -10.59 2.47 1.36
CA ILE A 28 -11.25 1.18 1.11
C ILE A 28 -10.35 0.03 1.59
N ALA A 29 -9.07 0.03 1.23
CA ALA A 29 -8.12 -0.97 1.69
C ALA A 29 -8.01 -1.00 3.22
N ALA A 30 -8.00 0.18 3.86
CA ALA A 30 -7.98 0.30 5.32
C ALA A 30 -9.21 -0.34 5.98
N LEU A 31 -10.41 -0.06 5.45
CA LEU A 31 -11.66 -0.63 5.96
C LEU A 31 -11.69 -2.16 5.82
N VAL A 32 -11.26 -2.68 4.66
CA VAL A 32 -11.18 -4.15 4.44
C VAL A 32 -10.17 -4.78 5.39
N THR A 33 -9.00 -4.16 5.57
CA THR A 33 -7.96 -4.69 6.47
C THR A 33 -8.40 -4.68 7.93
N ILE A 34 -9.03 -3.60 8.40
CA ILE A 34 -9.57 -3.53 9.77
C ILE A 34 -10.68 -4.56 9.97
N GLY A 35 -11.62 -4.65 9.00
CA GLY A 35 -12.68 -5.66 9.03
C GLY A 35 -12.13 -7.08 9.07
N GLY A 36 -11.14 -7.39 8.22
CA GLY A 36 -10.43 -8.66 8.20
C GLY A 36 -9.70 -8.97 9.50
N ALA A 37 -9.04 -7.97 10.11
CA ALA A 37 -8.39 -8.13 11.42
C ALA A 37 -9.38 -8.45 12.53
N ILE A 38 -10.50 -7.72 12.60
CA ILE A 38 -11.57 -7.97 13.57
C ILE A 38 -12.16 -9.38 13.37
N TYR A 39 -12.42 -9.76 12.10
CA TYR A 39 -12.97 -11.07 11.80
C TYR A 39 -11.98 -12.19 12.12
N THR A 40 -10.68 -12.02 11.82
CA THR A 40 -9.64 -12.99 12.22
C THR A 40 -9.57 -13.19 13.72
N ILE A 41 -9.70 -12.10 14.51
CA ILE A 41 -9.75 -12.17 15.97
C ILE A 41 -10.99 -12.94 16.43
N ALA A 42 -12.16 -12.69 15.82
CA ALA A 42 -13.39 -13.41 16.11
C ALA A 42 -13.26 -14.91 15.81
N ASP A 43 -12.72 -15.27 14.64
CA ASP A 43 -12.46 -16.66 14.25
C ASP A 43 -11.51 -17.35 15.25
N LEU A 44 -10.46 -16.63 15.70
CA LEU A 44 -9.51 -17.17 16.67
C LEU A 44 -10.17 -17.49 18.01
N ILE A 45 -11.05 -16.61 18.48
CA ILE A 45 -11.77 -16.77 19.75
C ILE A 45 -12.83 -17.87 19.66
N MET A 46 -13.52 -17.95 18.50
CA MET A 46 -14.63 -18.91 18.28
C MET A 46 -14.15 -20.29 17.83
N ALA A 47 -12.87 -20.46 17.45
CA ALA A 47 -12.35 -21.75 17.03
C ALA A 47 -12.47 -22.79 18.15
N THR A 48 -12.90 -24.02 17.78
CA THR A 48 -13.15 -25.14 18.70
C THR A 48 -11.92 -25.40 19.59
N GLY A 49 -12.13 -25.48 20.91
CA GLY A 49 -11.08 -25.69 21.92
C GLY A 49 -10.21 -24.48 22.24
N LYS A 50 -10.28 -23.39 21.51
CA LYS A 50 -9.48 -22.18 21.79
C LYS A 50 -9.97 -21.43 23.01
N MET A 51 -11.29 -21.36 23.19
CA MET A 51 -11.90 -20.72 24.34
C MET A 51 -11.61 -21.50 25.63
N GLU A 52 -11.64 -22.82 25.57
CA GLU A 52 -11.28 -23.69 26.71
C GLU A 52 -9.80 -23.49 27.06
N LEU A 53 -8.91 -23.52 26.10
CA LEU A 53 -7.49 -23.24 26.29
C LEU A 53 -7.26 -21.85 26.91
N PHE A 54 -7.96 -20.82 26.45
CA PHE A 54 -7.87 -19.47 27.00
C PHE A 54 -8.31 -19.43 28.47
N GLN A 55 -9.37 -20.15 28.82
CA GLN A 55 -9.87 -20.22 30.21
C GLN A 55 -8.92 -20.96 31.17
N THR A 56 -8.10 -21.88 30.65
CA THR A 56 -7.08 -22.59 31.48
C THR A 56 -5.84 -21.74 31.74
N LEU A 57 -5.65 -20.63 31.01
CA LEU A 57 -4.51 -19.74 31.22
C LEU A 57 -4.64 -18.98 32.55
N ASN A 58 -3.49 -18.66 33.15
CA ASN A 58 -3.44 -17.76 34.30
C ASN A 58 -4.07 -16.41 33.92
N PHE A 59 -4.81 -15.81 34.88
CA PHE A 59 -5.53 -14.54 34.72
C PHE A 59 -4.64 -13.42 34.14
N GLY A 60 -3.35 -13.35 34.51
CA GLY A 60 -2.39 -12.40 33.95
C GLY A 60 -2.20 -12.57 32.46
N TYR A 61 -2.10 -13.81 31.96
CA TYR A 61 -2.01 -14.07 30.52
C TYR A 61 -3.29 -13.73 29.75
N GLN A 62 -4.46 -13.99 30.37
CA GLN A 62 -5.75 -13.62 29.79
C GLN A 62 -5.83 -12.09 29.56
N ILE A 63 -5.46 -11.29 30.57
CA ILE A 63 -5.41 -9.83 30.47
C ILE A 63 -4.40 -9.39 29.40
N ALA A 64 -3.21 -10.00 29.36
CA ALA A 64 -2.17 -9.65 28.40
C ALA A 64 -2.61 -9.91 26.95
N ILE A 65 -3.29 -11.03 26.69
CA ILE A 65 -3.82 -11.37 25.36
C ILE A 65 -4.90 -10.37 24.95
N ILE A 66 -5.90 -10.10 25.82
CA ILE A 66 -6.97 -9.13 25.53
C ILE A 66 -6.37 -7.73 25.32
N GLY A 67 -5.47 -7.31 26.21
CA GLY A 67 -4.79 -6.02 26.12
C GLY A 67 -3.99 -5.88 24.82
N GLY A 68 -3.26 -6.93 24.42
CA GLY A 68 -2.50 -6.96 23.17
C GLY A 68 -3.39 -6.83 21.94
N LEU A 69 -4.51 -7.56 21.90
CA LEU A 69 -5.49 -7.47 20.81
C LEU A 69 -6.11 -6.06 20.70
N LEU A 70 -6.51 -5.47 21.84
CA LEU A 70 -7.03 -4.12 21.90
C LEU A 70 -5.98 -3.09 21.48
N ALA A 71 -4.75 -3.23 21.98
CA ALA A 71 -3.64 -2.34 21.60
C ALA A 71 -3.36 -2.39 20.09
N GLY A 72 -3.34 -3.58 19.49
CA GLY A 72 -3.18 -3.76 18.05
C GLY A 72 -4.31 -3.09 17.25
N LEU A 73 -5.56 -3.26 17.69
CA LEU A 73 -6.73 -2.67 17.04
C LEU A 73 -6.70 -1.14 17.14
N PHE A 74 -6.43 -0.59 18.33
CA PHE A 74 -6.31 0.86 18.51
C PHE A 74 -5.13 1.45 17.73
N PHE A 75 -4.00 0.73 17.65
CA PHE A 75 -2.87 1.14 16.83
C PHE A 75 -3.28 1.27 15.34
N LEU A 76 -3.98 0.27 14.80
CA LEU A 76 -4.49 0.32 13.43
C LEU A 76 -5.44 1.50 13.22
N LEU A 77 -6.38 1.73 14.14
CA LEU A 77 -7.32 2.84 14.07
C LEU A 77 -6.60 4.20 14.07
N ILE A 78 -5.60 4.40 14.95
CA ILE A 78 -4.80 5.63 15.02
C ILE A 78 -3.99 5.82 13.74
N PHE A 79 -3.37 4.76 13.23
CA PHE A 79 -2.59 4.79 11.99
C PHE A 79 -3.46 5.23 10.80
N PHE A 80 -4.65 4.62 10.63
CA PHE A 80 -5.56 4.96 9.55
C PHE A 80 -6.21 6.33 9.74
N TYR A 81 -6.48 6.76 10.98
CA TYR A 81 -6.97 8.11 11.25
C TYR A 81 -5.94 9.18 10.85
N GLY A 82 -4.66 8.94 11.11
CA GLY A 82 -3.58 9.82 10.67
C GLY A 82 -3.51 9.93 9.14
N LEU A 83 -3.67 8.81 8.44
CA LEU A 83 -3.79 8.78 6.98
C LEU A 83 -5.05 9.53 6.51
N TYR A 84 -6.19 9.34 7.17
CA TYR A 84 -7.46 10.01 6.84
C TYR A 84 -7.34 11.53 6.85
N LYS A 85 -6.76 12.11 7.90
CA LYS A 85 -6.74 13.56 8.10
C LYS A 85 -5.84 14.34 7.13
N LYS A 86 -4.77 13.71 6.60
CA LYS A 86 -3.76 14.35 5.73
C LYS A 86 -3.53 13.63 4.40
N GLY A 87 -4.22 12.52 4.14
CA GLY A 87 -3.88 11.57 3.08
C GLY A 87 -3.84 12.19 1.68
N SER A 88 -4.86 12.93 1.24
CA SER A 88 -4.88 13.51 -0.11
C SER A 88 -3.80 14.58 -0.30
N ILE A 89 -3.54 15.40 0.72
CA ILE A 89 -2.48 16.44 0.69
C ILE A 89 -1.10 15.79 0.71
N LEU A 90 -0.93 14.71 1.47
CA LEU A 90 0.31 13.96 1.52
C LEU A 90 0.62 13.33 0.16
N ILE A 91 -0.38 12.74 -0.50
CA ILE A 91 -0.26 12.18 -1.85
C ILE A 91 0.09 13.30 -2.85
N LEU A 92 -0.62 14.43 -2.81
CA LEU A 92 -0.34 15.58 -3.67
C LEU A 92 1.11 16.07 -3.50
N ASN A 93 1.54 16.27 -2.27
CA ASN A 93 2.88 16.76 -1.97
C ASN A 93 3.98 15.76 -2.37
N ASN A 94 3.75 14.46 -2.19
CA ASN A 94 4.76 13.46 -2.54
C ASN A 94 4.88 13.24 -4.04
N ILE A 95 3.75 13.13 -4.76
CA ILE A 95 3.77 12.83 -6.21
C ILE A 95 4.03 14.08 -7.05
N PHE A 96 3.34 15.20 -6.74
CA PHE A 96 3.25 16.34 -7.65
C PHE A 96 4.05 17.58 -7.20
N LYS A 97 4.71 17.55 -6.03
CA LYS A 97 5.51 18.67 -5.58
C LYS A 97 6.61 18.97 -6.60
N LYS A 98 6.62 20.19 -7.16
CA LYS A 98 7.71 20.65 -8.01
C LYS A 98 9.04 20.56 -7.27
N LYS A 99 9.96 19.78 -7.79
CA LYS A 99 11.34 19.70 -7.31
C LYS A 99 12.19 20.60 -8.20
N ILE A 100 12.99 21.47 -7.58
CA ILE A 100 13.94 22.33 -8.28
C ILE A 100 15.25 21.55 -8.31
N TYR A 101 15.77 21.30 -9.51
CA TYR A 101 17.03 20.59 -9.73
C TYR A 101 17.98 21.41 -10.57
N ASN A 102 19.28 21.15 -10.40
CA ASN A 102 20.35 21.83 -11.12
C ASN A 102 20.23 21.59 -12.63
N ASP A 103 20.33 22.66 -13.44
CA ASP A 103 20.03 22.63 -14.89
C ASP A 103 21.14 21.99 -15.76
N LYS A 104 22.28 21.57 -15.15
CA LYS A 104 23.49 21.08 -15.86
C LYS A 104 23.20 19.95 -16.87
N TYR A 105 22.26 19.05 -16.56
CA TYR A 105 21.91 17.89 -17.40
C TYR A 105 20.51 17.94 -17.98
N LYS A 106 19.77 18.98 -17.67
CA LYS A 106 18.39 19.18 -18.14
C LYS A 106 18.39 19.32 -19.67
N GLY A 107 17.68 18.42 -20.32
CA GLY A 107 17.52 18.45 -21.77
C GLY A 107 18.45 17.56 -22.59
N ARG A 108 19.49 16.96 -22.01
CA ARG A 108 20.35 16.02 -22.73
C ARG A 108 19.57 14.77 -23.15
N LEU A 109 19.61 14.44 -24.45
CA LEU A 109 18.87 13.32 -25.03
C LEU A 109 19.26 11.98 -24.37
N THR A 110 20.55 11.77 -24.10
CA THR A 110 21.09 10.57 -23.46
C THR A 110 20.49 10.34 -22.08
N VAL A 111 20.38 11.39 -21.27
CA VAL A 111 19.78 11.32 -19.92
C VAL A 111 18.28 11.03 -20.01
N LYS A 112 17.58 11.64 -20.97
CA LYS A 112 16.14 11.36 -21.21
C LYS A 112 15.90 9.91 -21.63
N LEU A 113 16.74 9.39 -22.52
CA LEU A 113 16.64 7.99 -22.98
C LEU A 113 16.95 7.01 -21.84
N ALA A 114 18.02 7.24 -21.07
CA ALA A 114 18.37 6.40 -19.92
C ALA A 114 17.25 6.42 -18.87
N ALA A 115 16.70 7.60 -18.54
CA ALA A 115 15.58 7.74 -17.63
C ALA A 115 14.33 7.02 -18.14
N GLY A 116 14.01 7.18 -19.42
CA GLY A 116 12.87 6.52 -20.07
C GLY A 116 13.03 5.00 -20.08
N ALA A 117 14.21 4.48 -20.40
CA ALA A 117 14.50 3.06 -20.42
C ALA A 117 14.39 2.44 -19.02
N LEU A 118 14.96 3.09 -18.00
CA LEU A 118 14.86 2.63 -16.61
C LEU A 118 13.41 2.62 -16.12
N MET A 119 12.66 3.70 -16.37
CA MET A 119 11.24 3.78 -16.01
C MET A 119 10.43 2.68 -16.71
N PHE A 120 10.64 2.49 -18.01
CA PHE A 120 9.98 1.44 -18.78
C PHE A 120 10.28 0.04 -18.21
N SER A 121 11.55 -0.23 -17.87
CA SER A 121 11.95 -1.51 -17.30
C SER A 121 11.26 -1.77 -15.95
N ILE A 122 11.19 -0.77 -15.07
CA ILE A 122 10.51 -0.90 -13.79
C ILE A 122 9.00 -1.10 -13.98
N PHE A 123 8.38 -0.36 -14.92
CA PHE A 123 6.97 -0.57 -15.27
C PHE A 123 6.71 -1.98 -15.79
N ALA A 124 7.58 -2.49 -16.67
CA ALA A 124 7.48 -3.84 -17.20
C ALA A 124 7.56 -4.90 -16.10
N ILE A 125 8.48 -4.73 -15.12
CA ILE A 125 8.58 -5.63 -13.97
C ILE A 125 7.30 -5.62 -13.14
N ILE A 126 6.78 -4.43 -12.79
CA ILE A 126 5.57 -4.31 -11.96
C ILE A 126 4.36 -4.90 -12.68
N ILE A 127 4.16 -4.56 -13.96
CA ILE A 127 3.04 -5.08 -14.76
C ILE A 127 3.19 -6.60 -14.95
N GLY A 128 4.41 -7.09 -15.19
CA GLY A 128 4.70 -8.52 -15.29
C GLY A 128 4.36 -9.28 -14.01
N MET A 129 4.73 -8.74 -12.85
CA MET A 129 4.36 -9.32 -11.54
C MET A 129 2.85 -9.32 -11.32
N MET A 130 2.16 -8.22 -11.63
CA MET A 130 0.70 -8.15 -11.52
C MET A 130 0.02 -9.17 -12.44
N PHE A 131 0.51 -9.31 -13.68
CA PHE A 131 0.00 -10.31 -14.62
C PHE A 131 0.25 -11.74 -14.14
N ALA A 132 1.43 -12.03 -13.59
CA ALA A 132 1.76 -13.36 -13.05
C ALA A 132 0.81 -13.75 -11.90
N VAL A 133 0.58 -12.82 -10.96
CA VAL A 133 -0.36 -13.04 -9.85
C VAL A 133 -1.78 -13.24 -10.36
N PHE A 134 -2.22 -12.41 -11.32
CA PHE A 134 -3.55 -12.53 -11.92
C PHE A 134 -3.69 -13.87 -12.64
N TRP A 135 -2.69 -14.29 -13.41
CA TRP A 135 -2.67 -15.58 -14.10
C TRP A 135 -2.77 -16.76 -13.14
N ASP A 136 -1.99 -16.73 -12.06
CA ASP A 136 -2.02 -17.77 -11.03
C ASP A 136 -3.38 -17.87 -10.33
N LEU A 137 -4.07 -16.75 -10.13
CA LEU A 137 -5.39 -16.73 -9.49
C LEU A 137 -6.54 -17.19 -10.40
N THR A 138 -6.43 -16.93 -11.73
CA THR A 138 -7.58 -17.07 -12.63
C THR A 138 -7.45 -18.22 -13.62
N MET A 139 -6.24 -18.55 -14.06
CA MET A 139 -6.00 -19.45 -15.18
C MET A 139 -5.38 -20.79 -14.78
N ARG A 140 -4.80 -20.91 -13.60
CA ARG A 140 -4.33 -22.20 -13.12
C ARG A 140 -5.50 -23.03 -12.59
N PRO A 141 -5.58 -24.34 -12.95
CA PRO A 141 -6.62 -25.19 -12.42
C PRO A 141 -6.50 -25.29 -10.89
N ALA A 142 -7.64 -25.20 -10.20
CA ALA A 142 -7.72 -25.37 -8.76
C ALA A 142 -7.16 -26.76 -8.39
N GLY A 143 -6.18 -26.77 -7.46
CA GLY A 143 -5.53 -28.01 -6.99
C GLY A 143 -4.13 -28.29 -7.56
N GLY A 144 -3.57 -27.42 -8.42
CA GLY A 144 -2.14 -27.50 -8.80
C GLY A 144 -1.24 -27.12 -7.63
N GLU A 145 -0.21 -27.93 -7.33
CA GLU A 145 0.78 -27.60 -6.29
C GLU A 145 1.40 -26.21 -6.52
N GLY A 146 1.46 -25.41 -5.45
CA GLY A 146 2.06 -24.07 -5.48
C GLY A 146 1.18 -22.95 -6.03
N THR A 147 -0.14 -23.16 -6.17
CA THR A 147 -1.08 -22.08 -6.52
C THR A 147 -1.46 -21.25 -5.30
N LEU A 148 -1.76 -19.96 -5.51
CA LEU A 148 -2.26 -19.10 -4.43
C LEU A 148 -3.56 -19.67 -3.82
N SER A 149 -4.38 -20.40 -4.59
CA SER A 149 -5.59 -21.05 -4.08
C SER A 149 -5.27 -22.10 -3.01
N THR A 150 -4.22 -22.92 -3.19
CA THR A 150 -3.82 -23.92 -2.19
C THR A 150 -3.25 -23.28 -0.93
N ALA A 151 -2.62 -22.10 -1.06
CA ALA A 151 -2.15 -21.34 0.10
C ALA A 151 -3.30 -20.85 0.99
N PHE A 152 -4.50 -20.63 0.42
CA PHE A 152 -5.69 -20.15 1.15
C PHE A 152 -6.59 -21.27 1.69
N GLU A 153 -6.38 -22.53 1.31
CA GLU A 153 -7.23 -23.67 1.75
C GLU A 153 -7.30 -23.80 3.29
N ASN A 154 -6.21 -23.48 3.98
CA ASN A 154 -6.13 -23.57 5.43
C ASN A 154 -6.45 -22.25 6.16
N PHE A 155 -6.83 -21.21 5.42
CA PHE A 155 -7.13 -19.91 6.03
C PHE A 155 -8.56 -19.87 6.54
N SER A 156 -8.76 -19.31 7.73
CA SER A 156 -10.10 -18.95 8.19
C SER A 156 -10.67 -17.83 7.31
N GLN A 157 -11.98 -17.66 7.31
CA GLN A 157 -12.63 -16.60 6.53
C GLN A 157 -12.08 -15.20 6.90
N GLY A 158 -11.81 -14.95 8.18
CA GLY A 158 -11.19 -13.71 8.66
C GLY A 158 -9.80 -13.50 8.07
N GLN A 159 -8.96 -14.56 8.06
CA GLN A 159 -7.63 -14.52 7.47
C GLN A 159 -7.67 -14.23 5.96
N VAL A 160 -8.63 -14.79 5.23
CA VAL A 160 -8.83 -14.50 3.80
C VAL A 160 -9.16 -13.02 3.60
N VAL A 161 -10.10 -12.46 4.35
CA VAL A 161 -10.48 -11.04 4.26
C VAL A 161 -9.30 -10.13 4.62
N LEU A 162 -8.54 -10.47 5.66
CA LEU A 162 -7.34 -9.73 6.06
C LEU A 162 -6.28 -9.73 4.94
N THR A 163 -6.04 -10.88 4.33
CA THR A 163 -5.08 -11.03 3.23
C THR A 163 -5.50 -10.23 2.00
N ILE A 164 -6.80 -10.21 1.67
CA ILE A 164 -7.35 -9.35 0.62
C ILE A 164 -7.07 -7.87 0.94
N GLY A 165 -7.30 -7.44 2.18
CA GLY A 165 -7.03 -6.07 2.61
C GLY A 165 -5.55 -5.69 2.45
N ILE A 166 -4.64 -6.55 2.88
CA ILE A 166 -3.18 -6.36 2.70
C ILE A 166 -2.83 -6.32 1.22
N GLY A 167 -3.38 -7.24 0.41
CA GLY A 167 -3.18 -7.29 -1.05
C GLY A 167 -3.60 -5.99 -1.73
N LEU A 168 -4.73 -5.40 -1.33
CA LEU A 168 -5.18 -4.09 -1.80
C LEU A 168 -4.16 -2.99 -1.49
N PHE A 169 -3.56 -2.98 -0.29
CA PHE A 169 -2.51 -2.01 0.03
C PHE A 169 -1.27 -2.18 -0.84
N ILE A 170 -0.87 -3.42 -1.15
CA ILE A 170 0.25 -3.69 -2.05
C ILE A 170 -0.06 -3.14 -3.44
N ILE A 171 -1.24 -3.42 -3.99
CA ILE A 171 -1.65 -2.92 -5.31
C ILE A 171 -1.69 -1.39 -5.34
N ILE A 172 -2.27 -0.76 -4.32
CA ILE A 172 -2.33 0.70 -4.21
C ILE A 172 -0.91 1.28 -4.08
N GLY A 173 -0.04 0.64 -3.31
CA GLY A 173 1.37 1.01 -3.18
C GLY A 173 2.11 0.95 -4.51
N LEU A 174 1.87 -0.08 -5.32
CA LEU A 174 2.42 -0.20 -6.68
C LEU A 174 1.89 0.90 -7.60
N ILE A 175 0.58 1.18 -7.58
CA ILE A 175 -0.02 2.28 -8.36
C ILE A 175 0.58 3.63 -7.93
N PHE A 176 0.77 3.84 -6.62
CA PHE A 176 1.42 5.03 -6.08
C PHE A 176 2.87 5.15 -6.57
N ALA A 177 3.64 4.06 -6.51
CA ALA A 177 5.02 4.01 -6.99
C ALA A 177 5.10 4.32 -8.49
N LEU A 178 4.20 3.75 -9.31
CA LEU A 178 4.12 4.04 -10.75
C LEU A 178 3.84 5.53 -11.01
N ASN A 179 2.85 6.10 -10.32
CA ASN A 179 2.55 7.54 -10.44
C ASN A 179 3.72 8.40 -9.97
N TYR A 180 4.34 8.06 -8.83
CA TYR A 180 5.51 8.76 -8.33
C TYR A 180 6.66 8.74 -9.34
N MET A 181 6.98 7.59 -9.90
CA MET A 181 8.03 7.46 -10.92
C MET A 181 7.68 8.22 -12.20
N TRP A 182 6.43 8.15 -12.66
CA TRP A 182 5.98 8.88 -13.84
C TRP A 182 6.23 10.40 -13.73
N TYR A 183 5.93 10.98 -12.56
CA TYR A 183 6.08 12.42 -12.34
C TYR A 183 7.49 12.84 -11.86
N ASN A 184 8.21 11.95 -11.18
CA ASN A 184 9.49 12.30 -10.52
C ASN A 184 10.68 11.49 -11.04
N GLY A 185 10.50 10.41 -11.81
CA GLY A 185 11.58 9.50 -12.19
C GLY A 185 12.72 10.17 -12.94
N TYR A 186 12.41 11.07 -13.90
CA TYR A 186 13.43 11.85 -14.60
C TYR A 186 14.29 12.67 -13.65
N TYR A 187 13.69 13.31 -12.66
CA TYR A 187 14.39 14.12 -11.67
C TYR A 187 15.21 13.28 -10.69
N MET A 188 14.73 12.08 -10.33
CA MET A 188 15.53 11.14 -9.51
C MET A 188 16.82 10.75 -10.20
N ILE A 189 16.76 10.45 -11.51
CA ILE A 189 17.93 10.06 -12.29
C ILE A 189 18.88 11.24 -12.45
N LEU A 190 18.36 12.45 -12.72
CA LEU A 190 19.18 13.65 -12.76
C LEU A 190 19.94 13.87 -11.44
N LYS A 191 19.26 13.68 -10.32
CA LYS A 191 19.88 13.82 -9.01
C LYS A 191 20.99 12.77 -8.81
N MET A 192 20.71 11.50 -9.12
CA MET A 192 21.72 10.44 -9.01
C MET A 192 22.97 10.71 -9.85
N ILE A 193 22.80 11.23 -11.07
CA ILE A 193 23.94 11.57 -11.93
C ILE A 193 24.74 12.73 -11.34
N THR A 194 24.06 13.74 -10.77
CA THR A 194 24.74 14.89 -10.17
C THR A 194 25.49 14.49 -8.91
N ASP A 195 24.87 13.67 -8.03
CA ASP A 195 25.47 13.18 -6.79
C ASP A 195 26.66 12.21 -7.03
N LEU A 196 26.81 11.64 -8.23
CA LEU A 196 27.96 10.78 -8.60
C LEU A 196 29.15 11.56 -9.17
N GLU A 197 28.98 12.84 -9.50
CA GLU A 197 30.05 13.71 -10.04
C GLU A 197 30.69 14.60 -8.96
N ASP A 198 30.07 14.74 -7.78
CA ASP A 198 30.59 15.44 -6.60
C ASP A 198 31.38 14.46 -5.72
#